data_69199edd09d13f189266650497206d49
#
_entry.id   69199edd09d13f189266650497206d49
#
_cell.length_a   1.000
_cell.length_b   1.000
_cell.length_c   1.000
_cell.angle_alpha   90.00
_cell.angle_beta   90.00
_cell.angle_gamma   90.00
#
_symmetry.space_group_name_H-M   'P 1'
#
loop_
_entity.id
_entity.type
_entity.pdbx_description
1 polymer ?
#
loop_
_entity_poly.entity_id
_entity_poly.type
_entity_poly.pdbx_seq_one_letter_code
_entity_poly.pdbx_strand_id
1 'polypeptide(L)'
;MDAREIEKCIDEFGTDIYRFCLKLCMDKSEAEDLYQQTFLKALEMEWTLDWGQNPKALFFSLTHNLWKSDRRKQARRNMIAPC
;
A
#
# COMPACT_ATOMS: atom_id res chain seq x y z
N MET A 1 0.34 -10.12 -10.08
CA MET A 1 0.43 -8.95 -10.97
C MET A 1 1.83 -8.88 -11.56
N ASP A 2 1.95 -8.61 -12.85
CA ASP A 2 3.23 -8.56 -13.57
C ASP A 2 3.98 -7.27 -13.23
N ALA A 3 5.31 -7.33 -13.28
CA ALA A 3 6.16 -6.15 -13.04
C ALA A 3 5.86 -5.01 -14.02
N ARG A 4 5.55 -5.32 -15.26
CA ARG A 4 5.18 -4.32 -16.26
C ARG A 4 3.89 -3.60 -15.91
N GLU A 5 2.92 -4.33 -15.38
CA GLU A 5 1.67 -3.74 -14.92
C GLU A 5 1.91 -2.83 -13.73
N ILE A 6 2.79 -3.23 -12.81
CA ILE A 6 3.16 -2.42 -11.65
C ILE A 6 3.83 -1.13 -12.09
N GLU A 7 4.79 -1.19 -13.03
CA GLU A 7 5.46 0.00 -13.56
C GLU A 7 4.46 0.97 -14.18
N LYS A 8 3.51 0.44 -14.94
CA LYS A 8 2.47 1.25 -15.56
C LYS A 8 1.60 1.94 -14.51
N CYS A 9 1.25 1.21 -13.45
CA CYS A 9 0.48 1.78 -12.34
C CYS A 9 1.25 2.90 -11.63
N ILE A 10 2.54 2.70 -11.41
CA ILE A 10 3.39 3.72 -10.79
C ILE A 10 3.42 4.98 -11.64
N ASP A 11 3.56 4.83 -12.96
CA ASP A 11 3.61 5.96 -13.88
C ASP A 11 2.29 6.74 -13.92
N GLU A 12 1.17 6.02 -13.89
CA GLU A 12 -0.15 6.65 -14.01
C GLU A 12 -0.67 7.25 -12.71
N PHE A 13 -0.51 6.55 -11.59
CA PHE A 13 -1.09 7.01 -10.32
C PHE A 13 -0.22 6.75 -9.10
N GLY A 14 1.07 6.51 -9.28
CA GLY A 14 1.98 6.29 -8.16
C GLY A 14 2.04 7.49 -7.22
N THR A 15 2.06 8.70 -7.78
CA THR A 15 2.07 9.93 -6.99
C THR A 15 0.83 10.05 -6.12
N ASP A 16 -0.34 9.72 -6.66
CA ASP A 16 -1.59 9.76 -5.91
C ASP A 16 -1.58 8.78 -4.75
N ILE A 17 -1.05 7.58 -4.98
CA ILE A 17 -0.94 6.57 -3.94
C ILE A 17 0.05 7.03 -2.86
N TYR A 18 1.15 7.62 -3.26
CA TYR A 18 2.14 8.14 -2.30
C TYR A 18 1.53 9.23 -1.42
N ARG A 19 0.77 10.15 -2.01
CA ARG A 19 0.06 11.18 -1.25
C ARG A 19 -0.94 10.59 -0.28
N PHE A 20 -1.63 9.53 -0.70
CA PHE A 20 -2.55 8.82 0.16
C PHE A 20 -1.82 8.18 1.35
N CYS A 21 -0.66 7.59 1.10
CA CYS A 21 0.18 7.03 2.15
C CYS A 21 0.60 8.11 3.16
N LEU A 22 0.99 9.28 2.67
CA LEU A 22 1.36 10.41 3.51
C LEU A 22 0.22 10.86 4.41
N LYS A 23 -1.00 10.87 3.88
CA LYS A 23 -2.19 11.22 4.66
C LYS A 23 -2.46 10.21 5.76
N LEU A 24 -2.30 8.92 5.47
CA LEU A 24 -2.56 7.87 6.43
C LEU A 24 -1.50 7.81 7.53
N CYS A 25 -0.24 7.90 7.14
CA CYS A 25 0.88 7.72 8.06
C CYS A 25 1.28 9.01 8.78
N MET A 26 1.10 10.15 8.12
CA MET A 26 1.50 11.46 8.61
C MET A 26 3.00 11.53 8.92
N ASP A 27 3.78 10.65 8.30
CA ASP A 27 5.23 10.57 8.42
C ASP A 27 5.81 10.10 7.10
N LYS A 28 6.84 10.78 6.62
CA LYS A 28 7.45 10.49 5.32
C LYS A 28 8.05 9.09 5.27
N SER A 29 8.80 8.71 6.31
CA SER A 29 9.45 7.39 6.37
C SER A 29 8.43 6.26 6.34
N GLU A 30 7.38 6.39 7.15
CA GLU A 30 6.31 5.39 7.18
C GLU A 30 5.54 5.34 5.88
N ALA A 31 5.31 6.50 5.27
CA ALA A 31 4.61 6.58 4.00
C ALA A 31 5.40 5.90 2.88
N GLU A 32 6.71 6.09 2.84
CA GLU A 32 7.57 5.42 1.86
C GLU A 32 7.54 3.91 2.03
N ASP A 33 7.59 3.45 3.27
CA ASP A 33 7.53 2.03 3.59
C ASP A 33 6.18 1.44 3.16
N LEU A 34 5.09 2.10 3.51
CA LEU A 34 3.75 1.67 3.12
C LEU A 34 3.59 1.64 1.60
N TYR A 35 4.12 2.64 0.92
CA TYR A 35 4.11 2.72 -0.54
C TYR A 35 4.81 1.49 -1.15
N GLN A 36 6.01 1.17 -0.67
CA GLN A 36 6.75 0.01 -1.15
C GLN A 36 6.01 -1.29 -0.85
N GLN A 37 5.48 -1.44 0.34
CA GLN A 37 4.73 -2.63 0.73
C GLN A 37 3.51 -2.83 -0.15
N THR A 38 2.84 -1.76 -0.53
CA THR A 38 1.67 -1.82 -1.40
C THR A 38 2.02 -2.46 -2.75
N PHE A 39 3.10 -2.01 -3.36
CA PHE A 39 3.51 -2.53 -4.67
C PHE A 39 4.12 -3.92 -4.57
N LEU A 40 4.86 -4.21 -3.50
CA LEU A 40 5.38 -5.57 -3.27
C LEU A 40 4.24 -6.56 -3.06
N LYS A 41 3.23 -6.18 -2.33
CA LYS A 41 2.06 -7.02 -2.11
C LYS A 41 1.32 -7.26 -3.42
N ALA A 42 1.20 -6.25 -4.25
CA ALA A 42 0.57 -6.38 -5.56
C ALA A 42 1.34 -7.36 -6.46
N LEU A 43 2.68 -7.36 -6.38
CA LEU A 43 3.49 -8.32 -7.12
C LEU A 43 3.29 -9.75 -6.65
N GLU A 44 3.09 -9.94 -5.35
CA GLU A 44 2.85 -11.27 -4.77
C GLU A 44 1.48 -11.83 -5.13
N MET A 45 0.51 -10.97 -5.40
CA MET A 45 -0.85 -11.39 -5.70
C MET A 45 -0.93 -11.98 -7.11
N GLU A 46 -1.49 -13.18 -7.20
CA GLU A 46 -1.70 -13.86 -8.47
C GLU A 46 -3.06 -13.46 -9.06
N TRP A 47 -3.15 -12.24 -9.54
CA TRP A 47 -4.36 -11.78 -10.21
C TRP A 47 -3.99 -10.84 -11.35
N THR A 48 -4.83 -10.83 -12.36
CA THR A 48 -4.64 -9.99 -13.54
C THR A 48 -5.35 -8.67 -13.34
N LEU A 49 -4.65 -7.58 -13.56
CA LEU A 49 -5.23 -6.25 -13.47
C LEU A 49 -6.17 -6.03 -14.64
N ASP A 50 -7.42 -5.76 -14.32
CA ASP A 50 -8.41 -5.42 -15.33
C ASP A 50 -8.46 -3.90 -15.48
N TRP A 51 -7.91 -3.41 -16.59
CA TRP A 51 -7.88 -1.98 -16.88
C TRP A 51 -9.27 -1.41 -17.19
N GLY A 52 -10.26 -2.26 -17.42
CA GLY A 52 -11.65 -1.85 -17.56
C GLY A 52 -12.31 -1.50 -16.24
N GLN A 53 -11.77 -1.99 -15.14
CA GLN A 53 -12.17 -1.59 -13.80
C GLN A 53 -11.29 -0.44 -13.34
N ASN A 54 -11.44 0.00 -12.11
CA ASN A 54 -10.66 1.11 -11.60
C ASN A 54 -9.43 0.61 -10.82
N PRO A 55 -8.26 0.50 -11.47
CA PRO A 55 -7.05 0.00 -10.79
C PRO A 55 -6.58 0.92 -9.66
N LYS A 56 -6.82 2.21 -9.79
CA LYS A 56 -6.47 3.19 -8.76
C LYS A 56 -7.22 2.91 -7.45
N ALA A 57 -8.52 2.64 -7.54
CA ALA A 57 -9.33 2.31 -6.37
C ALA A 57 -8.85 1.01 -5.72
N LEU A 58 -8.45 0.04 -6.53
CA LEU A 58 -7.92 -1.22 -6.04
C LEU A 58 -6.65 -1.01 -5.23
N PHE A 59 -5.72 -0.20 -5.74
CA PHE A 59 -4.49 0.12 -5.02
C PHE A 59 -4.75 0.93 -3.76
N PHE A 60 -5.70 1.83 -3.77
CA PHE A 60 -6.08 2.57 -2.56
C PHE A 60 -6.64 1.63 -1.49
N SER A 61 -7.48 0.68 -1.88
CA SER A 61 -8.02 -0.33 -0.95
C SER A 61 -6.90 -1.19 -0.37
N LEU A 62 -5.99 -1.62 -1.21
CA LEU A 62 -4.84 -2.43 -0.79
C LEU A 62 -3.96 -1.66 0.20
N THR A 63 -3.65 -0.42 -0.11
CA THR A 63 -2.86 0.46 0.75
C THR A 63 -3.53 0.64 2.11
N HIS A 64 -4.82 0.90 2.12
CA HIS A 64 -5.59 1.10 3.35
C HIS A 64 -5.60 -0.17 4.21
N ASN A 65 -5.77 -1.32 3.59
CA ASN A 65 -5.77 -2.60 4.30
C ASN A 65 -4.39 -2.89 4.93
N LEU A 66 -3.32 -2.62 4.21
CA LEU A 66 -1.96 -2.79 4.73
C LEU A 66 -1.70 -1.85 5.89
N TRP A 67 -2.14 -0.60 5.78
CA TRP A 67 -2.01 0.39 6.85
C TRP A 67 -2.74 -0.06 8.13
N LYS A 68 -3.97 -0.54 7.99
CA LYS A 68 -4.74 -1.05 9.11
C LYS A 68 -4.05 -2.23 9.79
N SER A 69 -3.56 -3.16 8.98
CA SER A 69 -2.86 -4.34 9.47
C SER A 69 -1.61 -3.97 10.25
N ASP A 70 -0.85 -3.02 9.73
CA ASP A 70 0.36 -2.53 10.38
C ASP A 70 0.05 -1.85 11.71
N ARG A 71 -0.98 -1.03 11.78
CA ARG A 71 -1.41 -0.40 13.02
C ARG A 71 -1.84 -1.41 14.07
N ARG A 72 -2.53 -2.47 13.67
CA ARG A 72 -2.89 -3.55 14.58
C ARG A 72 -1.66 -4.24 15.17
N LYS A 73 -0.65 -4.48 14.34
CA LYS A 73 0.61 -5.07 14.80
C LYS A 73 1.31 -4.16 15.80
N GLN A 74 1.35 -2.88 15.52
CA GLN A 74 1.96 -1.91 16.43
C GLN A 74 1.23 -1.83 17.76
N ALA A 75 -0.10 -1.84 17.73
CA ALA A 75 -0.91 -1.83 18.95
C ALA A 75 -0.65 -3.08 19.79
N ARG A 76 -0.55 -4.24 19.15
CA ARG A 76 -0.22 -5.49 19.86
C ARG A 76 1.16 -5.44 20.49
N ARG A 77 2.15 -4.90 19.77
CA ARG A 77 3.50 -4.74 20.31
C ARG A 77 3.50 -3.84 21.54
N ASN A 78 2.77 -2.74 21.47
CA ASN A 78 2.66 -1.82 22.59
C ASN A 78 1.99 -2.46 23.80
N MET A 79 1.03 -3.36 23.58
CA MET A 79 0.38 -4.09 24.66
C MET A 79 1.25 -5.19 25.26
N ILE A 80 2.10 -5.79 24.43
CA ILE A 80 2.96 -6.90 24.85
C ILE A 80 4.24 -6.40 25.48
N ALA A 81 4.71 -5.26 25.07
CA ALA A 81 5.95 -4.67 25.59
C ALA A 81 5.67 -4.04 26.94
N PRO A 82 6.03 -4.70 28.05
CA PRO A 82 5.89 -4.07 29.36
C PRO A 82 6.93 -2.97 29.47
N CYS A 83 6.48 -1.80 29.52
CA CYS A 83 7.38 -0.68 29.73
C CYS A 83 7.80 -0.61 31.18
#